data_6533eb425e2b2cca92cad329ff0a6a4d
#
_entry.id   6533eb425e2b2cca92cad329ff0a6a4d
#
_cell.length_a   1.000
_cell.length_b   1.000
_cell.length_c   1.000
_cell.angle_alpha   90.00
_cell.angle_beta   90.00
_cell.angle_gamma   90.00
#
_symmetry.space_group_name_H-M   'P 1'
#
loop_
_entity.id
_entity.type
_entity.pdbx_description
1 polymer ?
#
loop_
_entity_poly.entity_id
_entity_poly.type
_entity_poly.pdbx_seq_one_letter_code
_entity_poly.pdbx_strand_id
1 'polypeptide(L)'
;MQKYDAVVIGAGNGGLAAACRMAKGGKKTLLVERHNLPGGCASSFRRGRFEFETALHEICEWGSRENPGGCRKTCEEYGLDIPWHMVPDNFRVITTASDGKTHIDATLPCTVKEFVNEME
;
A
#
# COMPACT_ATOMS: atom_id res chain seq x y z
N MET A 1 25.15 29.01 2.14
CA MET A 1 24.91 27.56 2.28
C MET A 1 23.50 27.35 2.82
N GLN A 2 22.71 26.50 2.19
CA GLN A 2 21.36 26.20 2.69
C GLN A 2 21.47 25.25 3.92
N LYS A 3 20.86 25.64 5.04
CA LYS A 3 20.87 24.82 6.26
C LYS A 3 19.57 24.04 6.37
N TYR A 4 19.64 22.82 6.84
CA TYR A 4 18.53 21.93 7.13
C TYR A 4 18.55 21.51 8.60
N ASP A 5 17.37 21.29 9.19
CA ASP A 5 17.23 20.79 10.56
C ASP A 5 17.38 19.26 10.60
N ALA A 6 17.02 18.59 9.49
CA ALA A 6 17.12 17.15 9.36
C ALA A 6 17.48 16.73 7.93
N VAL A 7 18.21 15.64 7.81
CA VAL A 7 18.49 14.97 6.53
C VAL A 7 18.04 13.52 6.65
N VAL A 8 17.18 13.11 5.73
CA VAL A 8 16.70 11.73 5.61
C VAL A 8 17.33 11.11 4.36
N ILE A 9 17.97 9.97 4.50
CA ILE A 9 18.63 9.27 3.40
C ILE A 9 17.82 8.04 3.04
N GLY A 10 17.35 8.00 1.81
CA GLY A 10 16.47 6.97 1.25
C GLY A 10 15.00 7.37 1.28
N ALA A 11 14.34 7.34 0.11
CA ALA A 11 12.93 7.65 -0.07
C ALA A 11 12.06 6.40 -0.26
N GLY A 12 12.37 5.32 0.44
CA GLY A 12 11.45 4.21 0.65
C GLY A 12 10.35 4.60 1.66
N ASN A 13 9.39 3.72 1.92
CA ASN A 13 8.23 4.01 2.78
C ASN A 13 8.62 4.59 4.15
N GLY A 14 9.62 4.02 4.82
CA GLY A 14 10.11 4.54 6.11
C GLY A 14 10.73 5.92 6.03
N GLY A 15 11.54 6.19 5.00
CA GLY A 15 12.17 7.48 4.79
C GLY A 15 11.16 8.56 4.42
N LEU A 16 10.20 8.24 3.57
CA LEU A 16 9.10 9.13 3.21
C LEU A 16 8.26 9.48 4.46
N ALA A 17 7.86 8.48 5.24
CA ALA A 17 7.09 8.71 6.47
C ALA A 17 7.86 9.59 7.48
N ALA A 18 9.16 9.32 7.68
CA ALA A 18 10.00 10.11 8.57
C ALA A 18 10.14 11.56 8.08
N ALA A 19 10.44 11.75 6.80
CA ALA A 19 10.59 13.09 6.20
C ALA A 19 9.28 13.89 6.29
N CYS A 20 8.14 13.28 5.97
CA CYS A 20 6.83 13.90 6.09
C CYS A 20 6.53 14.29 7.54
N ARG A 21 6.79 13.41 8.49
CA ARG A 21 6.55 13.69 9.91
C ARG A 21 7.40 14.86 10.43
N MET A 22 8.68 14.90 10.06
CA MET A 22 9.57 16.00 10.43
C MET A 22 9.13 17.31 9.79
N ALA A 23 8.83 17.30 8.49
CA ALA A 23 8.37 18.49 7.78
C ALA A 23 7.05 19.04 8.36
N LYS A 24 6.08 18.17 8.67
CA LYS A 24 4.85 18.53 9.34
C LYS A 24 5.08 19.12 10.75
N GLY A 25 6.11 18.65 11.44
CA GLY A 25 6.57 19.21 12.70
C GLY A 25 7.35 20.53 12.57
N GLY A 26 7.34 21.17 11.40
CA GLY A 26 7.99 22.45 11.13
C GLY A 26 9.49 22.39 10.92
N LYS A 27 10.07 21.18 10.76
CA LYS A 27 11.51 21.01 10.49
C LYS A 27 11.81 21.19 9.02
N LYS A 28 12.80 21.99 8.68
CA LYS A 28 13.35 22.09 7.34
C LYS A 28 14.09 20.78 7.01
N THR A 29 13.44 19.89 6.30
CA THR A 29 13.92 18.53 6.06
C THR A 29 14.42 18.38 4.63
N LEU A 30 15.61 17.77 4.48
CA LEU A 30 16.14 17.33 3.20
C LEU A 30 15.97 15.82 3.10
N LEU A 31 15.25 15.37 2.06
CA LEU A 31 15.16 13.96 1.69
C LEU A 31 16.08 13.71 0.50
N VAL A 32 16.95 12.72 0.62
CA VAL A 32 17.93 12.33 -0.41
C VAL A 32 17.65 10.90 -0.84
N GLU A 33 17.48 10.70 -2.13
CA GLU A 33 17.28 9.38 -2.75
C GLU A 33 18.34 9.15 -3.83
N ARG A 34 18.90 7.96 -3.87
CA ARG A 34 19.89 7.57 -4.86
C ARG A 34 19.28 7.07 -6.17
N HIS A 35 18.06 6.52 -6.09
CA HIS A 35 17.30 6.06 -7.25
C HIS A 35 16.62 7.25 -7.93
N ASN A 36 16.28 7.10 -9.20
CA ASN A 36 15.59 8.13 -9.98
C ASN A 36 14.10 8.31 -9.59
N LEU A 37 13.55 7.39 -8.81
CA LEU A 37 12.17 7.42 -8.31
C LEU A 37 12.15 7.16 -6.81
N PRO A 38 11.29 7.86 -6.04
CA PRO A 38 11.00 7.49 -4.65
C PRO A 38 10.15 6.22 -4.59
N GLY A 39 10.06 5.61 -3.39
CA GLY A 39 9.23 4.44 -3.12
C GLY A 39 10.03 3.23 -2.64
N GLY A 40 11.31 3.13 -2.98
CA GLY A 40 12.15 1.99 -2.60
C GLY A 40 11.64 0.69 -3.23
N CYS A 41 11.38 -0.34 -2.42
CA CYS A 41 10.81 -1.62 -2.91
C CYS A 41 9.36 -1.51 -3.39
N ALA A 42 8.67 -0.41 -3.09
CA ALA A 42 7.30 -0.15 -3.54
C ALA A 42 7.24 0.72 -4.81
N SER A 43 8.37 0.93 -5.49
CA SER A 43 8.39 1.71 -6.73
C SER A 43 7.89 0.88 -7.90
N SER A 44 6.88 1.36 -8.60
CA SER A 44 6.51 0.85 -9.92
C SER A 44 7.57 1.22 -10.97
N PHE A 45 7.60 0.48 -12.06
CA PHE A 45 8.52 0.77 -13.16
C PHE A 45 7.89 0.49 -14.53
N ARG A 46 8.47 1.10 -15.57
CA ARG A 46 8.03 0.89 -16.95
C ARG A 46 9.13 0.20 -17.78
N ARG A 47 8.68 -0.66 -18.70
CA ARG A 47 9.49 -1.24 -19.77
C ARG A 47 8.71 -1.14 -21.09
N GLY A 48 9.16 -0.26 -21.97
CA GLY A 48 8.42 0.08 -23.17
C GLY A 48 7.02 0.62 -22.82
N ARG A 49 5.97 -0.03 -23.35
CA ARG A 49 4.57 0.35 -23.11
C ARG A 49 3.96 -0.30 -21.86
N PHE A 50 4.69 -1.19 -21.19
CA PHE A 50 4.20 -1.93 -20.02
C PHE A 50 4.60 -1.24 -18.73
N GLU A 51 3.66 -1.17 -17.80
CA GLU A 51 3.86 -0.70 -16.43
C GLU A 51 3.75 -1.89 -15.48
N PHE A 52 4.67 -1.96 -14.53
CA PHE A 52 4.78 -3.04 -13.57
C PHE A 52 4.68 -2.48 -12.16
N GLU A 53 3.80 -3.05 -11.38
CA GLU A 53 3.73 -2.86 -9.94
C GLU A 53 4.47 -3.98 -9.23
N THR A 54 5.36 -3.64 -8.32
CA THR A 54 6.26 -4.61 -7.66
C THR A 54 5.89 -4.92 -6.24
N ALA A 55 4.90 -4.22 -5.70
CA ALA A 55 4.56 -4.31 -4.28
C ALA A 55 3.08 -4.70 -4.08
N LEU A 56 2.47 -4.18 -3.05
CA LEU A 56 1.08 -4.46 -2.72
C LEU A 56 0.14 -3.84 -3.75
N HIS A 57 -0.74 -4.65 -4.30
CA HIS A 57 -1.81 -4.20 -5.20
C HIS A 57 -3.06 -3.77 -4.44
N GLU A 58 -3.20 -4.21 -3.19
CA GLU A 58 -4.34 -3.95 -2.33
C GLU A 58 -3.86 -3.48 -0.95
N ILE A 59 -4.62 -2.60 -0.33
CA ILE A 59 -4.35 -2.10 1.03
C ILE A 59 -5.50 -2.49 1.93
N CYS A 60 -5.18 -3.25 2.97
CA CYS A 60 -6.10 -3.59 4.03
C CYS A 60 -6.38 -2.38 4.93
N GLU A 61 -7.48 -2.43 5.68
CA GLU A 61 -7.79 -1.45 6.72
C GLU A 61 -7.89 0.00 6.22
N TRP A 62 -8.33 0.20 4.98
CA TRP A 62 -8.62 1.55 4.51
C TRP A 62 -9.81 2.16 5.25
N GLY A 63 -10.84 1.36 5.51
CA GLY A 63 -12.06 1.77 6.21
C GLY A 63 -12.96 2.69 5.40
N SER A 64 -14.10 3.03 5.97
CA SER A 64 -15.03 4.01 5.39
C SER A 64 -14.64 5.44 5.79
N ARG A 65 -15.39 6.44 5.28
CA ARG A 65 -15.21 7.84 5.72
C ARG A 65 -15.65 8.03 7.17
N GLU A 66 -16.70 7.31 7.58
CA GLU A 66 -17.26 7.37 8.94
C GLU A 66 -16.40 6.62 9.95
N ASN A 67 -15.73 5.55 9.49
CA ASN A 67 -14.82 4.76 10.31
C ASN A 67 -13.50 4.51 9.57
N PRO A 68 -12.63 5.54 9.49
CA PRO A 68 -11.40 5.45 8.73
C PRO A 68 -10.37 4.55 9.39
N GLY A 69 -9.79 3.66 8.62
CA GLY A 69 -8.65 2.83 9.01
C GLY A 69 -7.35 3.63 9.14
N GLY A 70 -6.28 2.97 9.61
CA GLY A 70 -5.00 3.60 9.89
C GLY A 70 -4.35 4.27 8.67
N CYS A 71 -4.38 3.59 7.52
CA CYS A 71 -3.82 4.13 6.27
C CYS A 71 -4.56 5.39 5.81
N ARG A 72 -5.90 5.36 5.83
CA ARG A 72 -6.72 6.53 5.49
C ARG A 72 -6.43 7.72 6.40
N LYS A 73 -6.43 7.53 7.72
CA LYS A 73 -6.11 8.57 8.70
C LYS A 73 -4.76 9.22 8.43
N THR A 74 -3.75 8.40 8.12
CA THR A 74 -2.42 8.90 7.79
C THR A 74 -2.44 9.74 6.50
N CYS A 75 -3.10 9.27 5.45
CA CYS A 75 -3.21 10.03 4.20
C CYS A 75 -3.95 11.36 4.43
N GLU A 76 -5.07 11.35 5.13
CA GLU A 76 -5.84 12.55 5.46
C GLU A 76 -5.03 13.52 6.34
N GLU A 77 -4.26 13.00 7.29
CA GLU A 77 -3.36 13.82 8.13
C GLU A 77 -2.33 14.57 7.29
N TYR A 78 -1.85 14.01 6.21
CA TYR A 78 -0.91 14.64 5.29
C TYR A 78 -1.58 15.40 4.12
N GLY A 79 -2.91 15.48 4.11
CA GLY A 79 -3.67 16.17 3.06
C GLY A 79 -3.62 15.45 1.71
N LEU A 80 -3.41 14.13 1.72
CA LEU A 80 -3.40 13.30 0.52
C LEU A 80 -4.82 12.86 0.21
N ASP A 81 -5.35 13.33 -0.93
CA ASP A 81 -6.63 12.89 -1.49
C ASP A 81 -6.36 11.87 -2.60
N ILE A 82 -6.38 10.59 -2.24
CA ILE A 82 -6.12 9.49 -3.16
C ILE A 82 -7.45 8.82 -3.50
N PRO A 83 -7.83 8.73 -4.78
CA PRO A 83 -9.03 8.00 -5.20
C PRO A 83 -8.83 6.49 -5.01
N TRP A 84 -9.44 5.96 -3.96
CA TRP A 84 -9.41 4.53 -3.66
C TRP A 84 -10.66 3.84 -4.17
N HIS A 85 -10.45 2.67 -4.76
CA HIS A 85 -11.53 1.80 -5.23
C HIS A 85 -11.56 0.55 -4.35
N MET A 86 -12.76 0.17 -3.93
CA MET A 86 -12.94 -1.09 -3.22
C MET A 86 -12.78 -2.25 -4.21
N VAL A 87 -11.99 -3.24 -3.83
CA VAL A 87 -11.90 -4.52 -4.52
C VAL A 87 -12.90 -5.45 -3.84
N PRO A 88 -13.89 -6.00 -4.55
CA PRO A 88 -14.94 -6.81 -3.93
C PRO A 88 -14.43 -8.17 -3.44
N ASP A 89 -13.46 -8.73 -4.13
CA ASP A 89 -12.89 -10.03 -3.85
C ASP A 89 -11.40 -9.89 -3.50
N ASN A 90 -10.96 -10.52 -2.42
CA ASN A 90 -9.56 -10.50 -2.04
C ASN A 90 -8.70 -11.26 -3.06
N PHE A 91 -9.03 -12.53 -3.26
CA PHE A 91 -8.39 -13.36 -4.26
C PHE A 91 -9.19 -14.62 -4.54
N ARG A 92 -8.93 -15.23 -5.69
CA ARG A 92 -9.47 -16.52 -6.07
C ARG A 92 -8.39 -17.59 -5.97
N VAL A 93 -8.70 -18.66 -5.29
CA VAL A 93 -7.83 -19.84 -5.18
C VAL A 93 -8.33 -20.93 -6.10
N ILE A 94 -7.48 -21.37 -7.01
CA ILE A 94 -7.75 -22.53 -7.86
C ILE A 94 -6.64 -23.54 -7.61
N THR A 95 -6.98 -24.69 -7.08
CA THR A 95 -6.00 -25.74 -6.80
C THR A 95 -6.63 -27.11 -6.90
N THR A 96 -5.78 -28.13 -6.89
CA THR A 96 -6.20 -29.53 -6.80
C THR A 96 -5.78 -30.06 -5.43
N ALA A 97 -6.72 -30.65 -4.71
CA ALA A 97 -6.44 -31.23 -3.41
C ALA A 97 -5.41 -32.39 -3.51
N SER A 98 -4.87 -32.79 -2.38
CA SER A 98 -3.85 -33.84 -2.29
C SER A 98 -4.31 -35.21 -2.77
N ASP A 99 -5.62 -35.43 -2.91
CA ASP A 99 -6.20 -36.64 -3.51
C ASP A 99 -6.06 -36.70 -5.05
N GLY A 100 -5.60 -35.62 -5.68
CA GLY A 100 -5.42 -35.45 -7.11
C GLY A 100 -6.72 -35.42 -7.94
N LYS A 101 -7.88 -35.36 -7.28
CA LYS A 101 -9.21 -35.42 -7.90
C LYS A 101 -10.10 -34.26 -7.56
N THR A 102 -10.05 -33.80 -6.32
CA THR A 102 -10.88 -32.69 -5.86
C THR A 102 -10.28 -31.38 -6.35
N HIS A 103 -11.04 -30.66 -7.14
CA HIS A 103 -10.70 -29.28 -7.56
C HIS A 103 -11.36 -28.30 -6.61
N ILE A 104 -10.54 -27.41 -6.08
CA ILE A 104 -10.97 -26.28 -5.26
C ILE A 104 -10.93 -25.03 -6.13
N ASP A 105 -12.04 -24.34 -6.21
CA ASP A 105 -12.18 -23.07 -6.90
C ASP A 105 -13.00 -22.14 -5.98
N ALA A 106 -12.31 -21.36 -5.18
CA ALA A 106 -12.92 -20.53 -4.16
C ALA A 106 -12.49 -19.06 -4.34
N THR A 107 -13.47 -18.16 -4.30
CA THR A 107 -13.23 -16.72 -4.29
C THR A 107 -13.37 -16.22 -2.87
N LEU A 108 -12.31 -15.62 -2.33
CA LEU A 108 -12.29 -15.11 -0.95
C LEU A 108 -12.77 -13.66 -0.93
N PRO A 109 -13.95 -13.40 -0.37
CA PRO A 109 -14.52 -12.07 -0.29
C PRO A 109 -13.83 -11.18 0.74
N CYS A 110 -14.04 -9.87 0.64
CA CYS A 110 -13.40 -8.88 1.52
C CYS A 110 -14.07 -8.70 2.87
N THR A 111 -15.28 -9.21 3.09
CA THR A 111 -15.96 -9.07 4.37
C THR A 111 -15.80 -10.32 5.24
N VAL A 112 -15.63 -10.13 6.53
CA VAL A 112 -15.48 -11.25 7.49
C VAL A 112 -16.67 -12.22 7.44
N LYS A 113 -17.89 -11.69 7.31
CA LYS A 113 -19.10 -12.51 7.24
C LYS A 113 -19.12 -13.41 6.01
N GLU A 114 -18.86 -12.86 4.85
CA GLU A 114 -18.83 -13.60 3.58
C GLU A 114 -17.66 -14.57 3.56
N PHE A 115 -16.50 -14.15 4.10
CA PHE A 115 -15.32 -15.02 4.22
C PHE A 115 -15.61 -16.27 5.09
N VAL A 116 -16.29 -16.12 6.23
CA VAL A 116 -16.68 -17.26 7.09
C VAL A 116 -17.64 -18.18 6.36
N ASN A 117 -18.63 -17.63 5.65
CA ASN A 117 -19.58 -18.44 4.88
C ASN A 117 -18.92 -19.25 3.76
N GLU A 118 -17.88 -18.71 3.13
CA GLU A 118 -17.14 -19.42 2.06
C GLU A 118 -16.23 -20.53 2.59
N MET A 119 -15.87 -20.45 3.87
CA MET A 119 -15.02 -21.44 4.54
C MET A 119 -15.79 -22.62 5.15
N GLU A 120 -17.12 -22.54 5.26
CA GLU A 120 -18.03 -23.61 5.73
C GLU A 120 -18.46 -24.54 4.59
#